data_b05413a562da8a86d5b09cef0a7bd987
#
_entry.id   b05413a562da8a86d5b09cef0a7bd987
#
_cell.length_a   1.000
_cell.length_b   1.000
_cell.length_c   1.000
_cell.angle_alpha   90.00
_cell.angle_beta   90.00
_cell.angle_gamma   90.00
#
_symmetry.space_group_name_H-M   'P 1'
#
loop_
_entity.id
_entity.type
_entity.pdbx_description
1 polymer ?
#
loop_
_entity_poly.entity_id
_entity_poly.type
_entity_poly.pdbx_seq_one_letter_code
_entity_poly.pdbx_strand_id
1 'polypeptide(L)'
;MPESLKIIEDQAFLGATALRKLEINGIETMGDYCIYGCPKIKEVRLPEGLKELGESAIENCENLTDIYLPSTLETIDEYNFDLCADGLKIHVPAGSNTETLVRKVIENLEYNVEVVPE
;
A
#
# COMPACT_ATOMS: atom_id res chain seq x y z
N MET A 1 14.28 7.90 -5.27
CA MET A 1 15.00 6.71 -4.78
C MET A 1 15.85 6.13 -5.88
N PRO A 2 17.01 5.59 -5.55
CA PRO A 2 17.86 4.96 -6.57
C PRO A 2 17.18 3.75 -7.20
N GLU A 3 17.33 3.59 -8.50
CA GLU A 3 16.75 2.43 -9.20
C GLU A 3 17.36 1.10 -8.78
N SER A 4 18.58 1.14 -8.22
CA SER A 4 19.25 -0.06 -7.75
C SER A 4 18.73 -0.56 -6.41
N LEU A 5 17.90 0.23 -5.73
CA LEU A 5 17.34 -0.16 -4.45
C LEU A 5 16.22 -1.17 -4.67
N LYS A 6 16.35 -2.38 -4.11
CA LYS A 6 15.38 -3.47 -4.28
C LYS A 6 14.51 -3.69 -3.06
N ILE A 7 14.93 -3.22 -1.91
CA ILE A 7 14.24 -3.44 -0.65
C ILE A 7 14.05 -2.11 0.07
N ILE A 8 12.83 -1.88 0.56
CA ILE A 8 12.58 -0.79 1.50
C ILE A 8 12.50 -1.46 2.87
N GLU A 9 13.38 -1.02 3.76
CA GLU A 9 13.50 -1.59 5.09
C GLU A 9 12.26 -1.34 5.94
N ASP A 10 12.11 -2.12 7.01
CA ASP A 10 11.04 -1.92 7.97
C ASP A 10 11.06 -0.49 8.52
N GLN A 11 9.88 0.10 8.64
CA GLN A 11 9.68 1.43 9.22
C GLN A 11 10.36 2.59 8.47
N ALA A 12 10.74 2.38 7.20
CA ALA A 12 11.49 3.37 6.43
C ALA A 12 10.84 4.76 6.38
N PHE A 13 9.51 4.82 6.27
CA PHE A 13 8.76 6.09 6.23
C PHE A 13 7.77 6.22 7.39
N LEU A 14 7.98 5.45 8.44
CA LEU A 14 7.06 5.44 9.58
C LEU A 14 6.89 6.85 10.14
N GLY A 15 5.65 7.31 10.22
CA GLY A 15 5.32 8.61 10.81
C GLY A 15 5.90 9.81 10.09
N ALA A 16 6.25 9.71 8.80
CA ALA A 16 6.79 10.82 8.04
C ALA A 16 5.75 11.95 7.92
N THR A 17 5.93 13.01 8.70
CA THR A 17 4.91 14.04 8.90
C THR A 17 4.71 14.99 7.71
N ALA A 18 5.70 15.08 6.82
CA ALA A 18 5.63 15.98 5.66
C ALA A 18 5.32 15.25 4.34
N LEU A 19 5.31 13.92 4.36
CA LEU A 19 5.14 13.14 3.15
C LEU A 19 3.68 13.19 2.68
N ARG A 20 3.44 13.65 1.46
CA ARG A 20 2.08 13.77 0.90
C ARG A 20 1.80 12.77 -0.21
N LYS A 21 2.83 12.36 -0.92
CA LYS A 21 2.72 11.42 -2.03
C LYS A 21 3.97 10.56 -2.04
N LEU A 22 3.80 9.29 -2.31
CA LEU A 22 4.91 8.35 -2.43
C LEU A 22 4.78 7.59 -3.73
N GLU A 23 5.80 7.69 -4.57
CA GLU A 23 5.91 6.90 -5.79
C GLU A 23 7.28 6.24 -5.78
N ILE A 24 7.30 4.92 -5.81
CA ILE A 24 8.51 4.14 -5.67
C ILE A 24 8.69 3.26 -6.91
N ASN A 25 9.91 3.15 -7.39
CA ASN A 25 10.23 2.30 -8.54
C ASN A 25 11.38 1.37 -8.20
N GLY A 26 11.43 0.23 -8.86
CA GLY A 26 12.57 -0.67 -8.81
C GLY A 26 12.73 -1.50 -7.55
N ILE A 27 11.67 -1.68 -6.76
CA ILE A 27 11.76 -2.49 -5.54
C ILE A 27 10.95 -3.77 -5.68
N GLU A 28 11.34 -4.81 -4.93
CA GLU A 28 10.66 -6.10 -4.91
C GLU A 28 9.99 -6.36 -3.56
N THR A 29 10.45 -5.74 -2.49
CA THR A 29 9.94 -5.96 -1.14
C THR A 29 9.80 -4.65 -0.38
N MET A 30 8.66 -4.45 0.29
CA MET A 30 8.46 -3.38 1.26
C MET A 30 8.35 -4.01 2.64
N GLY A 31 9.11 -3.48 3.59
CA GLY A 31 9.17 -3.99 4.95
C GLY A 31 7.92 -3.69 5.78
N ASP A 32 7.91 -4.21 7.00
CA ASP A 32 6.81 -4.02 7.93
C ASP A 32 6.75 -2.57 8.40
N TYR A 33 5.55 -2.04 8.56
CA TYR A 33 5.29 -0.68 9.03
C TYR A 33 5.98 0.42 8.20
N CYS A 34 6.26 0.14 6.94
CA CYS A 34 7.04 1.01 6.06
C CYS A 34 6.45 2.40 5.92
N ILE A 35 5.13 2.50 5.74
CA ILE A 35 4.40 3.77 5.56
C ILE A 35 3.37 3.95 6.68
N TYR A 36 3.59 3.29 7.80
CA TYR A 36 2.65 3.33 8.92
C TYR A 36 2.55 4.73 9.51
N GLY A 37 1.32 5.20 9.68
CA GLY A 37 1.08 6.43 10.41
C GLY A 37 1.53 7.72 9.73
N CYS A 38 1.63 7.75 8.40
CA CYS A 38 1.99 8.97 7.68
C CYS A 38 0.74 9.88 7.61
N PRO A 39 0.67 10.97 8.40
CA PRO A 39 -0.59 11.69 8.59
C PRO A 39 -1.03 12.53 7.40
N LYS A 40 -0.13 12.90 6.50
CA LYS A 40 -0.45 13.77 5.37
C LYS A 40 -0.44 13.07 4.02
N ILE A 41 -0.07 11.80 3.98
CA ILE A 41 0.02 11.10 2.71
C ILE A 41 -1.38 10.88 2.13
N LYS A 42 -1.56 11.20 0.87
CA LYS A 42 -2.84 11.08 0.17
C LYS A 42 -2.80 10.07 -0.96
N GLU A 43 -1.63 9.82 -1.52
CA GLU A 43 -1.48 8.92 -2.65
C GLU A 43 -0.21 8.10 -2.52
N VAL A 44 -0.32 6.80 -2.78
CA VAL A 44 0.81 5.87 -2.81
C VAL A 44 0.76 5.11 -4.13
N ARG A 45 1.87 5.10 -4.88
CA ARG A 45 1.99 4.31 -6.11
C ARG A 45 3.13 3.32 -5.96
N LEU A 46 2.81 2.05 -6.03
CA LEU A 46 3.79 0.98 -5.87
C LEU A 46 4.08 0.34 -7.24
N PRO A 47 5.33 -0.07 -7.48
CA PRO A 47 5.76 -0.45 -8.83
C PRO A 47 5.47 -1.88 -9.20
N GLU A 48 5.40 -2.15 -10.51
CA GLU A 48 5.45 -3.53 -11.00
C GLU A 48 6.81 -4.12 -10.60
N GLY A 49 6.79 -5.39 -10.23
CA GLY A 49 7.96 -6.08 -9.68
C GLY A 49 7.90 -6.24 -8.17
N LEU A 50 7.09 -5.41 -7.48
CA LEU A 50 6.89 -5.55 -6.05
C LEU A 50 6.11 -6.84 -5.78
N LYS A 51 6.67 -7.72 -4.95
CA LYS A 51 6.10 -9.03 -4.65
C LYS A 51 5.56 -9.15 -3.24
N GLU A 52 6.20 -8.47 -2.29
CA GLU A 52 5.85 -8.59 -0.89
C GLU A 52 5.57 -7.22 -0.27
N LEU A 53 4.40 -7.11 0.33
CA LEU A 53 4.01 -5.95 1.11
C LEU A 53 3.96 -6.40 2.56
N GLY A 54 4.80 -5.83 3.41
CA GLY A 54 4.98 -6.27 4.78
C GLY A 54 3.76 -6.07 5.67
N GLU A 55 3.88 -6.55 6.90
CA GLU A 55 2.82 -6.43 7.90
C GLU A 55 2.56 -4.96 8.21
N SER A 56 1.28 -4.56 8.13
CA SER A 56 0.84 -3.20 8.44
C SER A 56 1.63 -2.12 7.70
N ALA A 57 2.15 -2.46 6.52
CA ALA A 57 3.00 -1.53 5.76
C ALA A 57 2.27 -0.23 5.42
N ILE A 58 0.96 -0.28 5.21
CA ILE A 58 0.14 0.87 4.81
C ILE A 58 -1.06 0.99 5.78
N GLU A 59 -0.78 0.96 7.06
CA GLU A 59 -1.82 1.09 8.07
C GLU A 59 -1.78 2.47 8.71
N ASN A 60 -2.92 2.95 9.18
CA ASN A 60 -3.03 4.19 9.95
C ASN A 60 -2.56 5.44 9.19
N CYS A 61 -2.82 5.46 7.88
CA CYS A 61 -2.61 6.65 7.04
C CYS A 61 -3.96 7.34 6.85
N GLU A 62 -4.36 8.13 7.82
CA GLU A 62 -5.74 8.63 7.93
C GLU A 62 -6.20 9.56 6.80
N ASN A 63 -5.27 10.09 6.01
CA ASN A 63 -5.61 10.94 4.87
C ASN A 63 -5.35 10.27 3.52
N LEU A 64 -4.96 8.99 3.52
CA LEU A 64 -4.69 8.26 2.29
C LEU A 64 -6.00 7.94 1.58
N THR A 65 -6.19 8.52 0.40
CA THR A 65 -7.41 8.34 -0.39
C THR A 65 -7.24 7.43 -1.59
N ASP A 66 -6.02 7.29 -2.11
CA ASP A 66 -5.75 6.48 -3.29
C ASP A 66 -4.45 5.70 -3.12
N ILE A 67 -4.50 4.41 -3.41
CA ILE A 67 -3.31 3.57 -3.47
C ILE A 67 -3.34 2.77 -4.76
N TYR A 68 -2.21 2.74 -5.48
CA TYR A 68 -2.07 2.03 -6.74
C TYR A 68 -1.13 0.86 -6.54
N LEU A 69 -1.65 -0.35 -6.71
CA LEU A 69 -0.90 -1.58 -6.48
C LEU A 69 -0.54 -2.25 -7.81
N PRO A 70 0.61 -2.95 -7.87
CA PRO A 70 1.02 -3.66 -9.09
C PRO A 70 0.36 -5.02 -9.20
N SER A 71 0.42 -5.61 -10.39
CA SER A 71 -0.10 -6.95 -10.64
C SER A 71 0.76 -8.06 -10.01
N THR A 72 1.98 -7.72 -9.63
CA THR A 72 3.00 -8.70 -9.23
C THR A 72 2.94 -9.11 -7.76
N LEU A 73 2.08 -8.51 -6.94
CA LEU A 73 2.00 -8.84 -5.52
C LEU A 73 1.63 -10.31 -5.31
N GLU A 74 2.38 -10.96 -4.41
CA GLU A 74 2.15 -12.34 -4.03
C GLU A 74 1.55 -12.44 -2.63
N THR A 75 1.84 -11.47 -1.77
CA THR A 75 1.34 -11.46 -0.40
C THR A 75 0.94 -10.06 0.05
N ILE A 76 -0.18 -9.99 0.79
CA ILE A 76 -0.65 -8.77 1.46
C ILE A 76 -1.14 -9.19 2.83
N ASP A 77 -0.60 -8.55 3.88
CA ASP A 77 -1.02 -8.85 5.25
C ASP A 77 -2.42 -8.26 5.52
N GLU A 78 -3.17 -8.94 6.38
CA GLU A 78 -4.55 -8.58 6.70
C GLU A 78 -4.73 -7.21 7.38
N TYR A 79 -3.68 -6.67 7.98
CA TYR A 79 -3.74 -5.37 8.64
C TYR A 79 -3.39 -4.20 7.71
N ASN A 80 -3.01 -4.49 6.47
CA ASN A 80 -2.82 -3.43 5.51
C ASN A 80 -4.15 -2.76 5.22
N PHE A 81 -4.10 -1.44 4.96
CA PHE A 81 -5.25 -0.58 4.67
C PHE A 81 -6.15 -0.29 5.85
N ASP A 82 -5.84 -0.83 7.03
CA ASP A 82 -6.63 -0.53 8.22
C ASP A 82 -6.35 0.90 8.70
N LEU A 83 -7.36 1.54 9.30
CA LEU A 83 -7.25 2.90 9.83
C LEU A 83 -6.78 3.94 8.80
N CYS A 84 -7.09 3.72 7.54
CA CYS A 84 -6.85 4.71 6.49
C CYS A 84 -8.10 5.57 6.29
N ALA A 85 -8.10 6.46 5.28
CA ALA A 85 -9.23 7.35 5.05
C ALA A 85 -10.50 6.57 4.70
N ASP A 86 -11.64 7.02 5.20
CA ASP A 86 -12.93 6.49 4.79
C ASP A 86 -13.11 6.80 3.31
N GLY A 87 -13.50 5.78 2.55
CA GLY A 87 -13.61 5.92 1.09
C GLY A 87 -12.30 5.69 0.36
N LEU A 88 -11.30 5.09 1.02
CA LEU A 88 -10.04 4.73 0.38
C LEU A 88 -10.29 3.95 -0.90
N LYS A 89 -9.63 4.37 -1.99
CA LYS A 89 -9.69 3.67 -3.28
C LYS A 89 -8.40 2.90 -3.49
N ILE A 90 -8.53 1.60 -3.70
CA ILE A 90 -7.39 0.73 -3.95
C ILE A 90 -7.45 0.34 -5.43
N HIS A 91 -6.57 0.93 -6.22
CA HIS A 91 -6.49 0.68 -7.66
C HIS A 91 -5.63 -0.54 -7.92
N VAL A 92 -6.20 -1.53 -8.62
CA VAL A 92 -5.52 -2.79 -8.91
C VAL A 92 -5.68 -3.15 -10.38
N PRO A 93 -4.71 -3.86 -10.98
CA PRO A 93 -4.90 -4.37 -12.33
C PRO A 93 -6.04 -5.38 -12.36
N ALA A 94 -7.01 -5.18 -13.26
CA ALA A 94 -8.19 -6.01 -13.34
C ALA A 94 -7.82 -7.47 -13.62
N GLY A 95 -8.43 -8.39 -12.87
CA GLY A 95 -8.20 -9.83 -13.05
C GLY A 95 -6.89 -10.36 -12.50
N SER A 96 -6.10 -9.51 -11.84
CA SER A 96 -4.80 -9.90 -11.29
C SER A 96 -4.96 -10.65 -9.96
N ASN A 97 -3.87 -11.34 -9.57
CA ASN A 97 -3.81 -11.94 -8.24
C ASN A 97 -3.90 -10.88 -7.14
N THR A 98 -3.37 -9.69 -7.42
CA THR A 98 -3.45 -8.56 -6.50
C THR A 98 -4.90 -8.19 -6.21
N GLU A 99 -5.74 -8.15 -7.22
CA GLU A 99 -7.17 -7.86 -7.01
C GLU A 99 -7.80 -8.88 -6.06
N THR A 100 -7.50 -10.16 -6.26
CA THR A 100 -8.01 -11.23 -5.40
C THR A 100 -7.55 -11.09 -3.96
N LEU A 101 -6.25 -10.79 -3.78
CA LEU A 101 -5.68 -10.60 -2.44
C LEU A 101 -6.30 -9.40 -1.72
N VAL A 102 -6.47 -8.29 -2.43
CA VAL A 102 -7.03 -7.07 -1.84
C VAL A 102 -8.48 -7.29 -1.42
N ARG A 103 -9.28 -7.91 -2.28
CA ARG A 103 -10.69 -8.15 -1.95
C ARG A 103 -10.85 -9.02 -0.71
N LYS A 104 -9.93 -9.96 -0.51
CA LYS A 104 -9.93 -10.80 0.67
C LYS A 104 -9.54 -10.02 1.93
N VAL A 105 -8.53 -9.17 1.82
CA VAL A 105 -8.06 -8.37 2.94
C VAL A 105 -9.12 -7.39 3.42
N ILE A 106 -9.82 -6.71 2.49
CA ILE A 106 -10.80 -5.70 2.85
C ILE A 106 -12.10 -6.25 3.43
N GLU A 107 -12.33 -7.56 3.31
CA GLU A 107 -13.54 -8.18 3.90
C GLU A 107 -13.65 -7.93 5.40
N ASN A 108 -12.53 -7.74 6.08
CA ASN A 108 -12.48 -7.55 7.53
C ASN A 108 -12.43 -6.09 7.97
N LEU A 109 -12.46 -5.15 7.02
CA LEU A 109 -12.40 -3.73 7.36
C LEU A 109 -13.78 -3.20 7.74
N GLU A 110 -13.80 -2.32 8.74
CA GLU A 110 -15.05 -1.77 9.29
C GLU A 110 -15.44 -0.42 8.70
N TYR A 111 -14.71 0.07 7.69
CA TYR A 111 -14.99 1.34 7.04
C TYR A 111 -15.03 1.16 5.52
N ASN A 112 -15.46 2.21 4.83
CA ASN A 112 -15.66 2.13 3.38
C ASN A 112 -14.34 2.11 2.63
N VAL A 113 -14.12 1.05 1.87
CA VAL A 113 -12.97 0.91 0.98
C VAL A 113 -13.49 0.43 -0.37
N GLU A 114 -13.03 1.08 -1.42
CA GLU A 114 -13.43 0.72 -2.79
C GLU A 114 -12.26 0.11 -3.53
N VAL A 115 -12.48 -1.06 -4.15
CA VAL A 115 -11.50 -1.65 -5.06
C VAL A 115 -11.81 -1.14 -6.46
N VAL A 116 -10.83 -0.54 -7.12
CA VAL A 116 -10.98 0.02 -8.47
C VAL A 116 -10.12 -0.78 -9.44
N PRO A 117 -10.73 -1.75 -10.17
CA PRO A 117 -9.99 -2.53 -11.17
C PRO A 117 -9.69 -1.66 -12.39
N GLU A 118 -8.46 -1.75 -12.86
CA GLU A 118 -8.02 -0.97 -14.03
C GLU A 118 -7.29 -1.83 -15.11
#